data_560cf14dac00285259802503698df72b
#
_entry.id   560cf14dac00285259802503698df72b
#
_cell.length_a   1.000
_cell.length_b   1.000
_cell.length_c   1.000
_cell.angle_alpha   90.00
_cell.angle_beta   90.00
_cell.angle_gamma   90.00
#
_symmetry.space_group_name_H-M   'P 1'
#
loop_
_entity.id
_entity.type
_entity.pdbx_description
1 polymer ?
#
loop_
_entity_poly.entity_id
_entity_poly.type
_entity_poly.pdbx_seq_one_letter_code
_entity_poly.pdbx_strand_id
1 'polypeptide(L)'
;AGTCDQECENSSGGGDDNQYYTLVWSDEFDGDTIDESKWNFETGNGNWGWGNGEHQYYRQQNASIEDGKLVIEARNESFNGFDYTSTRMQTRNKGDWRYGKITASLKVPSAGGTWPAFWLMPTNSVYGGWPHSGEIDIMEHYGCNPGDVHATVHNTIFNWNGGTPPTSYSMYTSATSEFHEYTVEWTEDELSFSVDGNWIGSYYNENSGPEQWPYDQEFYIILNLAIGSHF
;
A
#
# COMPACT_ATOMS: atom_id res chain seq x y z
N ALA A 1 -3.41 -5.01 11.64
CA ALA A 1 -2.24 -4.37 12.23
C ALA A 1 -1.21 -4.09 11.14
N GLY A 2 -0.66 -2.89 11.09
CA GLY A 2 0.41 -2.52 10.17
C GLY A 2 1.71 -2.37 10.96
N THR A 3 2.78 -3.06 10.53
CA THR A 3 4.11 -2.99 11.16
C THR A 3 5.16 -2.57 10.15
N CYS A 4 6.14 -1.82 10.59
CA CYS A 4 7.32 -1.47 9.80
C CYS A 4 8.58 -1.80 10.62
N ASP A 5 9.43 -2.68 10.09
CA ASP A 5 10.68 -3.08 10.71
C ASP A 5 11.86 -2.56 9.88
N GLN A 6 12.82 -1.91 10.50
CA GLN A 6 14.02 -1.37 9.84
C GLN A 6 15.20 -2.33 9.97
N GLU A 7 15.98 -2.49 8.89
CA GLU A 7 17.22 -3.29 8.92
C GLU A 7 18.24 -2.75 9.93
N CYS A 8 18.82 -3.65 10.72
CA CYS A 8 20.05 -3.36 11.46
C CYS A 8 21.25 -3.68 10.58
N GLU A 9 22.15 -2.71 10.37
CA GLU A 9 23.40 -2.94 9.65
C GLU A 9 24.21 -4.08 10.28
N ASN A 10 24.46 -5.13 9.52
CA ASN A 10 25.28 -6.27 9.94
C ASN A 10 26.75 -6.02 9.71
N SER A 11 27.54 -6.13 10.78
CA SER A 11 28.99 -6.35 10.71
C SER A 11 29.26 -7.81 10.34
N SER A 12 29.94 -8.00 9.22
CA SER A 12 30.41 -9.23 8.58
C SER A 12 30.75 -10.42 9.47
N GLY A 13 30.19 -11.59 9.14
CA GLY A 13 30.65 -12.90 9.62
C GLY A 13 29.72 -14.05 9.27
N GLY A 14 29.97 -14.72 8.17
CA GLY A 14 29.65 -16.10 7.79
C GLY A 14 28.39 -16.81 8.25
N GLY A 15 27.44 -17.03 7.33
CA GLY A 15 26.61 -18.23 7.24
C GLY A 15 25.49 -18.38 8.27
N ASP A 16 24.41 -17.77 7.99
CA ASP A 16 22.96 -18.03 8.12
C ASP A 16 22.28 -16.65 7.98
N ASP A 17 21.68 -16.39 6.83
CA ASP A 17 20.97 -15.13 6.57
C ASP A 17 19.63 -15.08 7.34
N ASN A 18 19.73 -15.07 8.67
CA ASN A 18 18.64 -14.69 9.55
C ASN A 18 18.69 -13.16 9.68
N GLN A 19 18.09 -12.45 8.71
CA GLN A 19 17.95 -11.01 8.75
C GLN A 19 17.04 -10.64 9.94
N TYR A 20 17.59 -10.00 10.97
CA TYR A 20 16.84 -9.58 12.14
C TYR A 20 16.32 -8.16 11.92
N TYR A 21 15.02 -8.01 11.95
CA TYR A 21 14.36 -6.70 11.94
C TYR A 21 14.10 -6.21 13.36
N THR A 22 14.20 -4.91 13.58
CA THR A 22 13.77 -4.25 14.81
C THR A 22 12.50 -3.47 14.53
N LEU A 23 11.43 -3.73 15.29
CA LEU A 23 10.18 -2.99 15.19
C LEU A 23 10.42 -1.51 15.50
N VAL A 24 10.17 -0.64 14.53
CA VAL A 24 10.35 0.82 14.66
C VAL A 24 9.03 1.58 14.66
N TRP A 25 7.98 0.98 14.12
CA TRP A 25 6.64 1.58 14.09
C TRP A 25 5.57 0.48 13.95
N SER A 26 4.45 0.68 14.66
CA SER A 26 3.26 -0.15 14.47
C SER A 26 1.98 0.63 14.81
N ASP A 27 0.87 0.16 14.29
CA ASP A 27 -0.46 0.52 14.76
C ASP A 27 -1.33 -0.74 14.79
N GLU A 28 -1.65 -1.18 15.99
CA GLU A 28 -2.46 -2.38 16.23
C GLU A 28 -3.95 -2.06 16.28
N PHE A 29 -4.31 -0.77 16.20
CA PHE A 29 -5.69 -0.29 16.25
C PHE A 29 -6.47 -0.76 17.49
N ASP A 30 -5.77 -0.89 18.61
CA ASP A 30 -6.31 -1.38 19.90
C ASP A 30 -6.93 -0.27 20.79
N GLY A 31 -6.89 0.98 20.31
CA GLY A 31 -7.55 2.11 20.96
C GLY A 31 -9.03 2.24 20.58
N ASP A 32 -9.70 3.24 21.16
CA ASP A 32 -11.11 3.56 20.86
C ASP A 32 -11.25 4.45 19.59
N THR A 33 -10.16 5.08 19.16
CA THR A 33 -10.12 6.01 18.03
C THR A 33 -8.84 5.83 17.23
N ILE A 34 -8.86 6.19 15.96
CA ILE A 34 -7.67 6.19 15.12
C ILE A 34 -6.69 7.25 15.63
N ASP A 35 -5.43 6.87 15.78
CA ASP A 35 -4.37 7.75 16.28
C ASP A 35 -3.93 8.73 15.19
N GLU A 36 -4.43 9.96 15.27
CA GLU A 36 -4.08 11.03 14.32
C GLU A 36 -2.62 11.51 14.46
N SER A 37 -1.86 11.06 15.47
CA SER A 37 -0.41 11.29 15.48
C SER A 37 0.33 10.39 14.48
N LYS A 38 -0.28 9.26 14.08
CA LYS A 38 0.24 8.30 13.10
C LYS A 38 -0.37 8.46 11.71
N TRP A 39 -1.64 8.92 11.62
CA TRP A 39 -2.40 8.95 10.38
C TRP A 39 -2.88 10.35 10.01
N ASN A 40 -2.86 10.63 8.72
CA ASN A 40 -3.56 11.74 8.09
C ASN A 40 -4.72 11.18 7.25
N PHE A 41 -5.82 11.93 7.15
CA PHE A 41 -6.95 11.60 6.28
C PHE A 41 -6.97 12.51 5.06
N GLU A 42 -7.15 11.92 3.90
CA GLU A 42 -7.39 12.65 2.69
C GLU A 42 -8.89 12.88 2.50
N THR A 43 -9.26 14.04 1.93
CA THR A 43 -10.66 14.43 1.77
C THR A 43 -10.94 14.79 0.32
N GLY A 44 -12.06 14.35 -0.21
CA GLY A 44 -12.49 14.67 -1.55
C GLY A 44 -12.35 13.53 -2.55
N ASN A 45 -12.49 13.88 -3.83
CA ASN A 45 -12.32 12.92 -4.94
C ASN A 45 -11.00 13.15 -5.69
N GLY A 46 -10.12 14.01 -5.19
CA GLY A 46 -8.85 14.34 -5.84
C GLY A 46 -9.06 15.01 -7.20
N ASN A 47 -8.03 14.97 -8.03
CA ASN A 47 -8.10 15.40 -9.41
C ASN A 47 -8.49 14.21 -10.30
N TRP A 48 -9.63 14.32 -10.99
CA TRP A 48 -10.15 13.27 -11.85
C TRP A 48 -10.23 11.88 -11.17
N GLY A 49 -10.87 11.80 -9.98
CA GLY A 49 -10.97 10.55 -9.23
C GLY A 49 -9.60 9.97 -8.88
N TRP A 50 -8.75 10.78 -8.24
CA TRP A 50 -7.36 10.42 -7.86
C TRP A 50 -6.48 9.96 -9.03
N GLY A 51 -6.79 10.40 -10.25
CA GLY A 51 -6.08 9.99 -11.46
C GLY A 51 -6.61 8.70 -12.11
N ASN A 52 -7.58 8.03 -11.47
CA ASN A 52 -8.09 6.71 -11.86
C ASN A 52 -9.56 6.72 -12.28
N GLY A 53 -10.23 7.89 -12.25
CA GLY A 53 -11.68 7.96 -12.49
C GLY A 53 -12.51 7.32 -11.36
N GLU A 54 -11.98 7.30 -10.15
CA GLU A 54 -12.68 6.76 -8.97
C GLU A 54 -13.93 7.56 -8.64
N HIS A 55 -14.97 6.88 -8.11
CA HIS A 55 -16.31 7.45 -7.96
C HIS A 55 -16.61 7.96 -6.55
N GLN A 56 -15.84 7.57 -5.52
CA GLN A 56 -16.09 7.95 -4.14
C GLN A 56 -15.56 9.34 -3.79
N TYR A 57 -16.17 9.92 -2.78
CA TYR A 57 -15.63 11.04 -2.02
C TYR A 57 -14.97 10.48 -0.75
N TYR A 58 -13.66 10.68 -0.57
CA TYR A 58 -12.97 10.26 0.64
C TYR A 58 -13.23 11.21 1.80
N ARG A 59 -13.42 10.65 2.99
CA ARG A 59 -13.55 11.38 4.25
C ARG A 59 -13.24 10.49 5.45
N GLN A 60 -12.83 11.10 6.55
CA GLN A 60 -12.46 10.42 7.79
C GLN A 60 -13.61 9.60 8.39
N GLN A 61 -14.87 10.04 8.25
CA GLN A 61 -16.06 9.41 8.86
C GLN A 61 -16.37 8.02 8.31
N ASN A 62 -15.67 7.58 7.31
CA ASN A 62 -15.77 6.23 6.76
C ASN A 62 -14.68 5.27 7.33
N ALA A 63 -13.92 5.73 8.33
CA ALA A 63 -12.99 4.90 9.08
C ALA A 63 -13.34 4.90 10.57
N SER A 64 -13.28 3.73 11.19
CA SER A 64 -13.57 3.51 12.62
C SER A 64 -12.66 2.43 13.20
N ILE A 65 -12.62 2.35 14.53
CA ILE A 65 -12.05 1.20 15.24
C ILE A 65 -13.22 0.35 15.73
N GLU A 66 -13.20 -0.92 15.37
CA GLU A 66 -14.22 -1.89 15.74
C GLU A 66 -13.55 -3.22 16.15
N ASP A 67 -13.82 -3.68 17.36
CA ASP A 67 -13.24 -4.91 17.91
C ASP A 67 -11.70 -4.99 17.79
N GLY A 68 -11.02 -3.86 18.06
CA GLY A 68 -9.55 -3.78 17.97
C GLY A 68 -9.02 -3.89 16.54
N LYS A 69 -9.76 -3.35 15.57
CA LYS A 69 -9.37 -3.35 14.15
C LYS A 69 -9.76 -2.03 13.50
N LEU A 70 -8.94 -1.56 12.59
CA LEU A 70 -9.33 -0.53 11.64
C LEU A 70 -10.39 -1.09 10.68
N VAL A 71 -11.52 -0.40 10.56
CA VAL A 71 -12.55 -0.65 9.55
C VAL A 71 -12.62 0.54 8.62
N ILE A 72 -12.42 0.31 7.34
CA ILE A 72 -12.69 1.28 6.26
C ILE A 72 -13.97 0.84 5.55
N GLU A 73 -15.00 1.68 5.59
CA GLU A 73 -16.31 1.38 5.03
C GLU A 73 -16.59 2.24 3.80
N ALA A 74 -16.77 1.59 2.65
CA ALA A 74 -17.35 2.24 1.48
C ALA A 74 -18.88 2.23 1.60
N ARG A 75 -19.50 3.40 1.46
CA ARG A 75 -20.95 3.57 1.59
C ARG A 75 -21.56 4.07 0.29
N ASN A 76 -22.68 3.48 -0.09
CA ASN A 76 -23.55 4.05 -1.12
C ASN A 76 -24.43 5.12 -0.45
N GLU A 77 -23.96 6.35 -0.51
CA GLU A 77 -24.65 7.52 0.05
C GLU A 77 -24.28 8.78 -0.73
N SER A 78 -25.25 9.67 -0.92
CA SER A 78 -24.98 10.94 -1.60
C SER A 78 -24.27 11.91 -0.66
N PHE A 79 -23.06 12.35 -1.04
CA PHE A 79 -22.27 13.33 -0.30
C PHE A 79 -21.47 14.22 -1.25
N ASN A 80 -21.61 15.54 -1.11
CA ASN A 80 -20.90 16.54 -1.93
C ASN A 80 -20.96 16.32 -3.45
N GLY A 81 -22.07 15.75 -3.95
CA GLY A 81 -22.25 15.49 -5.39
C GLY A 81 -21.68 14.15 -5.87
N PHE A 82 -21.27 13.30 -4.96
CA PHE A 82 -20.82 11.92 -5.23
C PHE A 82 -21.84 10.94 -4.66
N ASP A 83 -21.95 9.77 -5.27
CA ASP A 83 -22.88 8.71 -4.86
C ASP A 83 -22.27 7.69 -3.90
N TYR A 84 -20.96 7.80 -3.66
CA TYR A 84 -20.22 6.93 -2.76
C TYR A 84 -19.30 7.75 -1.86
N THR A 85 -19.12 7.27 -0.63
CA THR A 85 -18.10 7.75 0.30
C THR A 85 -17.20 6.59 0.73
N SER A 86 -15.96 6.90 1.09
CA SER A 86 -14.99 5.93 1.59
C SER A 86 -13.88 6.64 2.37
N THR A 87 -12.79 5.94 2.71
CA THR A 87 -11.62 6.54 3.35
C THR A 87 -10.34 6.22 2.56
N ARG A 88 -9.47 7.23 2.53
CA ARG A 88 -8.05 7.14 2.20
C ARG A 88 -7.27 7.81 3.31
N MET A 89 -6.38 7.07 3.96
CA MET A 89 -5.54 7.54 5.07
C MET A 89 -4.08 7.18 4.81
N GLN A 90 -3.15 7.97 5.38
CA GLN A 90 -1.75 7.82 5.06
C GLN A 90 -0.85 8.33 6.20
N THR A 91 0.42 7.85 6.22
CA THR A 91 1.39 8.16 7.29
C THR A 91 2.37 9.28 6.96
N ARG A 92 2.25 9.99 5.85
CA ARG A 92 3.21 11.01 5.39
C ARG A 92 3.56 12.04 6.47
N ASN A 93 4.85 12.22 6.74
CA ASN A 93 5.41 13.05 7.80
C ASN A 93 5.07 12.60 9.23
N LYS A 94 4.57 11.37 9.40
CA LYS A 94 4.27 10.72 10.68
C LYS A 94 4.87 9.32 10.76
N GLY A 95 5.18 8.74 9.60
CA GLY A 95 5.80 7.45 9.42
C GLY A 95 6.26 7.35 7.97
N ASP A 96 7.51 7.71 7.73
CA ASP A 96 8.17 7.71 6.45
C ASP A 96 9.46 6.90 6.60
N TRP A 97 9.71 5.94 5.72
CA TRP A 97 10.86 5.05 5.83
C TRP A 97 11.52 4.84 4.48
N ARG A 98 12.80 4.57 4.53
CA ARG A 98 13.58 4.05 3.42
C ARG A 98 14.15 2.72 3.83
N TYR A 99 13.76 1.67 3.11
CA TYR A 99 14.09 0.28 3.36
C TYR A 99 13.43 -0.29 4.62
N GLY A 100 13.37 -1.60 4.70
CA GLY A 100 12.83 -2.35 5.81
C GLY A 100 11.75 -3.34 5.40
N LYS A 101 11.12 -3.95 6.39
CA LYS A 101 9.99 -4.87 6.21
C LYS A 101 8.71 -4.17 6.63
N ILE A 102 7.75 -4.10 5.71
CA ILE A 102 6.45 -3.46 5.95
C ILE A 102 5.36 -4.50 5.76
N THR A 103 4.58 -4.73 6.81
CA THR A 103 3.54 -5.78 6.85
C THR A 103 2.22 -5.21 7.33
N ALA A 104 1.12 -5.63 6.73
CA ALA A 104 -0.23 -5.40 7.26
C ALA A 104 -1.08 -6.68 7.18
N SER A 105 -1.84 -6.95 8.24
CA SER A 105 -2.86 -8.00 8.26
C SER A 105 -4.19 -7.39 7.82
N LEU A 106 -4.70 -7.82 6.67
CA LEU A 106 -5.86 -7.23 6.01
C LEU A 106 -6.87 -8.31 5.58
N LYS A 107 -8.16 -7.93 5.65
CA LYS A 107 -9.26 -8.63 4.99
C LYS A 107 -10.02 -7.63 4.12
N VAL A 108 -10.31 -7.99 2.88
CA VAL A 108 -10.84 -7.07 1.87
C VAL A 108 -12.27 -7.42 1.46
N PRO A 109 -13.07 -6.45 0.95
CA PRO A 109 -14.43 -6.72 0.49
C PRO A 109 -14.45 -7.54 -0.81
N SER A 110 -15.55 -8.29 -1.01
CA SER A 110 -15.82 -9.07 -2.23
C SER A 110 -16.82 -8.39 -3.19
N ALA A 111 -17.28 -7.18 -2.88
CA ALA A 111 -18.26 -6.48 -3.70
C ALA A 111 -17.63 -5.99 -5.01
N GLY A 112 -18.27 -6.28 -6.15
CA GLY A 112 -17.84 -5.75 -7.45
C GLY A 112 -17.78 -4.23 -7.44
N GLY A 113 -16.74 -3.65 -8.06
CA GLY A 113 -16.47 -2.22 -8.07
C GLY A 113 -15.71 -1.70 -6.84
N THR A 114 -15.33 -2.55 -5.88
CA THR A 114 -14.43 -2.18 -4.78
C THR A 114 -12.96 -2.43 -5.17
N TRP A 115 -12.09 -1.51 -4.72
CA TRP A 115 -10.65 -1.57 -4.96
C TRP A 115 -9.89 -1.14 -3.70
N PRO A 116 -9.73 -2.03 -2.72
CA PRO A 116 -8.88 -1.80 -1.56
C PRO A 116 -7.41 -1.88 -1.95
N ALA A 117 -6.59 -1.03 -1.32
CA ALA A 117 -5.15 -1.05 -1.50
C ALA A 117 -4.38 -0.73 -0.21
N PHE A 118 -3.24 -1.41 -0.06
CA PHE A 118 -2.18 -1.15 0.89
C PHE A 118 -0.89 -0.94 0.11
N TRP A 119 -0.38 0.28 0.13
CA TRP A 119 0.64 0.72 -0.79
C TRP A 119 1.47 1.89 -0.25
N LEU A 120 2.52 2.23 -0.96
CA LEU A 120 3.48 3.26 -0.57
C LEU A 120 3.67 4.30 -1.68
N MET A 121 3.79 5.56 -1.26
CA MET A 121 4.17 6.68 -2.13
C MET A 121 5.39 7.42 -1.58
N PRO A 122 6.23 8.00 -2.46
CA PRO A 122 7.40 8.74 -2.04
C PRO A 122 7.04 10.01 -1.27
N THR A 123 7.71 10.25 -0.15
CA THR A 123 7.46 11.41 0.72
C THR A 123 7.76 12.73 0.01
N ASN A 124 8.87 12.80 -0.72
CA ASN A 124 9.39 14.04 -1.30
C ASN A 124 9.44 14.05 -2.84
N SER A 125 9.10 12.97 -3.51
CA SER A 125 9.13 12.86 -4.98
C SER A 125 10.45 13.37 -5.60
N VAL A 126 11.59 12.86 -5.09
CA VAL A 126 12.95 13.34 -5.40
C VAL A 126 13.27 13.33 -6.89
N TYR A 127 12.70 12.37 -7.63
CA TYR A 127 12.92 12.19 -9.08
C TYR A 127 11.81 12.80 -9.95
N GLY A 128 10.88 13.54 -9.33
CA GLY A 128 9.75 14.20 -10.02
C GLY A 128 8.41 13.58 -9.64
N GLY A 129 7.33 14.13 -10.21
CA GLY A 129 5.97 13.61 -9.99
C GLY A 129 5.79 12.18 -10.52
N TRP A 130 4.68 11.57 -10.12
CA TRP A 130 4.33 10.22 -10.56
C TRP A 130 4.40 10.07 -12.09
N PRO A 131 5.00 8.95 -12.61
CA PRO A 131 5.52 7.79 -11.91
C PRO A 131 7.03 7.86 -11.61
N HIS A 132 7.70 9.01 -11.84
CA HIS A 132 9.17 9.15 -11.82
C HIS A 132 9.80 8.84 -10.46
N SER A 133 9.10 9.11 -9.39
CA SER A 133 9.59 8.84 -8.03
C SER A 133 9.10 7.50 -7.45
N GLY A 134 8.44 6.68 -8.28
CA GLY A 134 8.00 5.35 -7.91
C GLY A 134 6.67 5.28 -7.17
N GLU A 135 6.16 4.05 -7.07
CA GLU A 135 5.02 3.62 -6.26
C GLU A 135 5.21 2.13 -5.98
N ILE A 136 4.90 1.69 -4.76
CA ILE A 136 5.03 0.30 -4.33
C ILE A 136 3.68 -0.16 -3.80
N ASP A 137 2.97 -0.99 -4.54
CA ASP A 137 1.69 -1.56 -4.13
C ASP A 137 1.96 -2.92 -3.49
N ILE A 138 1.78 -3.01 -2.16
CA ILE A 138 2.03 -4.25 -1.41
C ILE A 138 0.84 -5.18 -1.56
N MET A 139 -0.37 -4.64 -1.57
CA MET A 139 -1.60 -5.37 -1.82
C MET A 139 -2.61 -4.50 -2.54
N GLU A 140 -3.11 -5.00 -3.65
CA GLU A 140 -4.31 -4.52 -4.34
C GLU A 140 -5.28 -5.68 -4.54
N HIS A 141 -6.56 -5.39 -4.47
CA HIS A 141 -7.61 -6.37 -4.75
C HIS A 141 -8.76 -5.72 -5.51
N TYR A 142 -9.27 -6.43 -6.50
CA TYR A 142 -10.43 -6.00 -7.29
C TYR A 142 -11.64 -6.84 -6.92
N GLY A 143 -12.69 -6.23 -6.39
CA GLY A 143 -13.86 -6.95 -5.89
C GLY A 143 -14.59 -7.79 -6.94
N CYS A 144 -14.40 -7.50 -8.24
CA CYS A 144 -14.91 -8.32 -9.33
C CYS A 144 -14.15 -9.65 -9.52
N ASN A 145 -12.97 -9.79 -8.91
CA ASN A 145 -12.13 -10.99 -8.96
C ASN A 145 -11.78 -11.46 -7.54
N PRO A 146 -12.74 -12.00 -6.78
CA PRO A 146 -12.54 -12.35 -5.37
C PRO A 146 -11.40 -13.33 -5.18
N GLY A 147 -10.49 -12.99 -4.26
CA GLY A 147 -9.36 -13.83 -3.88
C GLY A 147 -8.08 -13.63 -4.69
N ASP A 148 -8.11 -12.90 -5.80
CA ASP A 148 -6.91 -12.56 -6.56
C ASP A 148 -6.31 -11.25 -6.00
N VAL A 149 -5.15 -11.35 -5.37
CA VAL A 149 -4.44 -10.21 -4.79
C VAL A 149 -3.16 -9.94 -5.58
N HIS A 150 -2.83 -8.67 -5.72
CA HIS A 150 -1.71 -8.21 -6.55
C HIS A 150 -0.74 -7.38 -5.72
N ALA A 151 0.56 -7.54 -5.98
CA ALA A 151 1.60 -6.61 -5.62
C ALA A 151 2.19 -6.01 -6.90
N THR A 152 2.38 -4.70 -6.94
CA THR A 152 2.74 -3.99 -8.16
C THR A 152 3.82 -2.95 -7.88
N VAL A 153 4.72 -2.70 -8.84
CA VAL A 153 5.68 -1.60 -8.78
C VAL A 153 5.51 -0.69 -9.99
N HIS A 154 5.51 0.63 -9.74
CA HIS A 154 5.47 1.64 -10.79
C HIS A 154 6.73 2.50 -10.74
N ASN A 155 7.26 2.83 -11.92
CA ASN A 155 8.38 3.75 -12.09
C ASN A 155 8.34 4.38 -13.49
N THR A 156 9.37 5.11 -13.87
CA THR A 156 9.42 5.78 -15.20
C THR A 156 9.31 4.80 -16.35
N ILE A 157 9.91 3.60 -16.24
CA ILE A 157 9.93 2.59 -17.31
C ILE A 157 8.62 1.79 -17.31
N PHE A 158 8.14 1.40 -16.12
CA PHE A 158 6.99 0.53 -15.92
C PHE A 158 5.84 1.32 -15.29
N ASN A 159 4.87 1.71 -16.10
CA ASN A 159 3.68 2.44 -15.66
C ASN A 159 2.60 2.43 -16.77
N TRP A 160 1.35 2.72 -16.38
CA TRP A 160 0.23 2.73 -17.33
C TRP A 160 0.25 3.90 -18.32
N ASN A 161 0.98 4.98 -18.04
CA ASN A 161 1.07 6.16 -18.92
C ASN A 161 2.24 6.07 -19.92
N GLY A 162 3.20 5.17 -19.68
CA GLY A 162 4.40 5.03 -20.52
C GLY A 162 4.33 3.97 -21.60
N GLY A 163 3.25 3.20 -21.64
CA GLY A 163 3.06 2.14 -22.62
C GLY A 163 3.70 0.79 -22.29
N THR A 164 4.54 0.71 -21.26
CA THR A 164 5.01 -0.56 -20.67
C THR A 164 4.21 -0.82 -19.41
N PRO A 165 3.42 -1.91 -19.32
CA PRO A 165 2.68 -2.24 -18.11
C PRO A 165 3.60 -2.32 -16.90
N PRO A 166 3.14 -1.94 -15.69
CA PRO A 166 3.89 -2.10 -14.46
C PRO A 166 4.22 -3.58 -14.20
N THR A 167 5.31 -3.82 -13.48
CA THR A 167 5.62 -5.17 -13.01
C THR A 167 4.66 -5.52 -11.89
N SER A 168 3.89 -6.60 -12.07
CA SER A 168 2.89 -7.06 -11.12
C SER A 168 3.04 -8.56 -10.86
N TYR A 169 2.80 -8.94 -9.60
CA TYR A 169 2.81 -10.30 -9.09
C TYR A 169 1.46 -10.59 -8.47
N SER A 170 0.96 -11.82 -8.57
CA SER A 170 -0.35 -12.13 -8.01
C SER A 170 -0.37 -13.48 -7.30
N MET A 171 -1.31 -13.60 -6.34
CA MET A 171 -1.59 -14.83 -5.62
C MET A 171 -3.09 -14.95 -5.39
N TYR A 172 -3.63 -16.15 -5.52
CA TYR A 172 -5.02 -16.45 -5.16
C TYR A 172 -5.09 -16.84 -3.67
N THR A 173 -5.94 -16.15 -2.92
CA THR A 173 -6.11 -16.33 -1.47
C THR A 173 -7.58 -16.32 -1.06
N SER A 174 -7.85 -16.53 0.22
CA SER A 174 -9.17 -16.30 0.84
C SER A 174 -9.36 -14.85 1.33
N ALA A 175 -8.71 -13.86 0.70
CA ALA A 175 -8.63 -12.46 1.11
C ALA A 175 -9.97 -11.80 1.50
N THR A 176 -11.08 -12.22 0.89
CA THR A 176 -12.41 -11.69 1.16
C THR A 176 -13.12 -12.31 2.37
N SER A 177 -12.65 -13.45 2.88
CA SER A 177 -13.24 -14.17 4.00
C SER A 177 -12.36 -14.22 5.24
N GLU A 178 -11.04 -14.15 5.07
CA GLU A 178 -10.04 -14.25 6.12
C GLU A 178 -9.05 -13.12 6.06
N PHE A 179 -8.35 -12.85 7.18
CA PHE A 179 -7.21 -11.96 7.24
C PHE A 179 -5.97 -12.68 6.72
N HIS A 180 -5.16 -11.99 5.95
CA HIS A 180 -3.86 -12.42 5.47
C HIS A 180 -2.83 -11.34 5.75
N GLU A 181 -1.57 -11.74 5.95
CA GLU A 181 -0.44 -10.83 6.09
C GLU A 181 0.16 -10.52 4.72
N TYR A 182 0.15 -9.26 4.33
CA TYR A 182 0.75 -8.76 3.09
C TYR A 182 2.02 -8.01 3.44
N THR A 183 3.12 -8.40 2.82
CA THR A 183 4.46 -7.91 3.19
C THR A 183 5.26 -7.50 1.97
N VAL A 184 5.99 -6.39 2.09
CA VAL A 184 7.17 -6.09 1.28
C VAL A 184 8.40 -6.09 2.17
N GLU A 185 9.45 -6.81 1.75
CA GLU A 185 10.82 -6.66 2.24
C GLU A 185 11.58 -5.83 1.22
N TRP A 186 12.04 -4.65 1.66
CA TRP A 186 12.57 -3.62 0.80
C TRP A 186 14.00 -3.27 1.23
N THR A 187 14.95 -3.54 0.35
CA THR A 187 16.36 -3.25 0.51
C THR A 187 16.83 -2.25 -0.56
N GLU A 188 18.12 -1.93 -0.59
CA GLU A 188 18.69 -1.13 -1.68
C GLU A 188 18.71 -1.87 -3.03
N ASP A 189 18.63 -3.21 -3.01
CA ASP A 189 18.77 -4.06 -4.19
C ASP A 189 17.44 -4.70 -4.63
N GLU A 190 16.44 -4.80 -3.74
CA GLU A 190 15.26 -5.63 -3.99
C GLU A 190 14.01 -5.12 -3.26
N LEU A 191 12.87 -5.26 -3.94
CA LEU A 191 11.52 -5.27 -3.35
C LEU A 191 10.99 -6.69 -3.46
N SER A 192 10.89 -7.42 -2.34
CA SER A 192 10.39 -8.80 -2.30
C SER A 192 9.02 -8.84 -1.65
N PHE A 193 8.03 -9.42 -2.32
CA PHE A 193 6.63 -9.46 -1.88
C PHE A 193 6.23 -10.86 -1.42
N SER A 194 5.45 -10.91 -0.34
CA SER A 194 4.90 -12.17 0.19
C SER A 194 3.50 -11.99 0.77
N VAL A 195 2.75 -13.10 0.79
CA VAL A 195 1.46 -13.24 1.47
C VAL A 195 1.56 -14.40 2.44
N ASP A 196 1.28 -14.17 3.72
CA ASP A 196 1.44 -15.15 4.81
C ASP A 196 2.82 -15.83 4.80
N GLY A 197 3.87 -15.04 4.53
CA GLY A 197 5.24 -15.54 4.40
C GLY A 197 5.53 -16.34 3.12
N ASN A 198 4.54 -16.54 2.24
CA ASN A 198 4.77 -17.19 0.95
C ASN A 198 5.17 -16.14 -0.09
N TRP A 199 6.39 -16.25 -0.58
CA TRP A 199 6.91 -15.36 -1.62
C TRP A 199 6.07 -15.42 -2.89
N ILE A 200 5.78 -14.24 -3.48
CA ILE A 200 4.98 -14.10 -4.71
C ILE A 200 5.76 -13.46 -5.86
N GLY A 201 6.80 -12.71 -5.55
CA GLY A 201 7.63 -12.08 -6.59
C GLY A 201 8.60 -11.07 -6.03
N SER A 202 9.59 -10.69 -6.84
CA SER A 202 10.59 -9.69 -6.51
C SER A 202 10.92 -8.80 -7.69
N TYR A 203 11.12 -7.51 -7.39
CA TYR A 203 11.62 -6.52 -8.33
C TYR A 203 13.02 -6.08 -7.91
N TYR A 204 13.98 -6.15 -8.83
CA TYR A 204 15.39 -5.95 -8.54
C TYR A 204 15.92 -4.63 -9.07
N ASN A 205 16.84 -4.03 -8.32
CA ASN A 205 17.65 -2.90 -8.75
C ASN A 205 18.69 -3.36 -9.77
N GLU A 206 18.51 -2.98 -11.02
CA GLU A 206 19.45 -3.28 -12.11
C GLU A 206 20.64 -2.31 -12.15
N ASN A 207 20.71 -1.36 -11.20
CA ASN A 207 21.71 -0.30 -11.16
C ASN A 207 21.74 0.56 -12.44
N SER A 208 20.58 0.69 -13.10
CA SER A 208 20.43 1.44 -14.36
C SER A 208 19.94 2.88 -14.16
N GLY A 209 19.76 3.29 -12.91
CA GLY A 209 19.39 4.65 -12.52
C GLY A 209 17.94 4.80 -12.02
N PRO A 210 17.54 6.03 -11.63
CA PRO A 210 16.26 6.26 -10.95
C PRO A 210 15.03 6.04 -11.83
N GLU A 211 15.18 5.96 -13.14
CA GLU A 211 14.06 5.63 -14.02
C GLU A 211 13.57 4.19 -13.81
N GLN A 212 14.49 3.30 -13.44
CA GLN A 212 14.20 1.91 -13.13
C GLN A 212 14.09 1.68 -11.61
N TRP A 213 14.93 2.33 -10.79
CA TRP A 213 14.98 2.15 -9.34
C TRP A 213 14.85 3.48 -8.59
N PRO A 214 13.65 4.05 -8.47
CA PRO A 214 13.41 5.28 -7.67
C PRO A 214 13.18 5.01 -6.18
N TYR A 215 13.39 3.78 -5.72
CA TYR A 215 13.04 3.29 -4.38
C TYR A 215 14.17 3.47 -3.35
N ASP A 216 15.09 4.39 -3.58
CA ASP A 216 16.20 4.77 -2.69
C ASP A 216 15.91 6.05 -1.88
N GLN A 217 14.64 6.38 -1.69
CA GLN A 217 14.15 7.53 -0.96
C GLN A 217 13.07 7.11 0.05
N GLU A 218 12.63 8.03 0.91
CA GLU A 218 11.58 7.75 1.89
C GLU A 218 10.21 7.63 1.23
N PHE A 219 9.44 6.64 1.67
CA PHE A 219 8.05 6.40 1.31
C PHE A 219 7.16 6.34 2.56
N TYR A 220 5.89 6.67 2.40
CA TYR A 220 4.86 6.58 3.41
C TYR A 220 3.77 5.59 3.00
N ILE A 221 3.09 5.01 4.00
CA ILE A 221 2.00 4.05 3.82
C ILE A 221 0.70 4.77 3.46
N ILE A 222 -0.07 4.17 2.55
CA ILE A 222 -1.46 4.54 2.26
C ILE A 222 -2.34 3.30 2.41
N LEU A 223 -3.48 3.50 3.07
CA LEU A 223 -4.60 2.56 3.14
C LEU A 223 -5.84 3.23 2.56
N ASN A 224 -6.49 2.60 1.61
CA ASN A 224 -7.73 3.11 1.04
C ASN A 224 -8.65 2.01 0.54
N LEU A 225 -9.92 2.38 0.35
CA LEU A 225 -10.91 1.58 -0.36
C LEU A 225 -11.54 2.46 -1.44
N ALA A 226 -11.08 2.31 -2.67
CA ALA A 226 -11.65 3.00 -3.83
C ALA A 226 -12.92 2.31 -4.35
N ILE A 227 -13.75 3.06 -5.05
CA ILE A 227 -14.98 2.58 -5.69
C ILE A 227 -15.01 3.02 -7.15
N GLY A 228 -15.35 2.10 -8.02
CA GLY A 228 -15.41 2.35 -9.45
C GLY A 228 -14.06 2.18 -10.10
N SER A 229 -13.76 3.02 -11.12
CA SER A 229 -12.72 2.78 -12.07
C SER A 229 -13.12 1.70 -13.10
N HIS A 230 -12.18 1.15 -13.81
CA HIS A 230 -12.45 0.24 -14.95
C HIS A 230 -12.51 -1.25 -14.54
N PHE A 231 -12.77 -1.52 -13.24
CA PHE A 231 -12.74 -2.88 -12.67
C PHE A 231 -14.12 -3.41 -12.29
#